data_c96f54eb85edd591bf0ceacceafb07dd
#
_entry.id   c96f54eb85edd591bf0ceacceafb07dd
#
_cell.length_a   1.000
_cell.length_b   1.000
_cell.length_c   1.000
_cell.angle_alpha   90.00
_cell.angle_beta   90.00
_cell.angle_gamma   90.00
#
_symmetry.space_group_name_H-M   'P 1'
#
loop_
_entity.id
_entity.type
_entity.pdbx_description
1 polymer ?
#
loop_
_entity_poly.entity_id
_entity_poly.type
_entity_poly.pdbx_seq_one_letter_code
_entity_poly.pdbx_strand_id
1 'polypeptide(L)'
;MATTPAEFTQQSLTYTRMIDLSTGIEHQAVHEPWPPSIRRLRHDVEGLEWMERAFGIERSQLTQSGGLGPAFEEVTAITHCGTHVDAPWHYGPTSEGRPARTIEECPLEWFFSDGVVLDLRHKAPGERIEVADLGAALAAIDHVLRPLEIVLLMTGRDRFLGTPEYFEQPGMTRESTLWLCDHGVKVIGIDAYGFDRKFADMAEEARQTGDASRIWEAHFAGLEREYCQIEKLVNLDLLPRPTGFQVSCFPIKVEGASGGWSRVVAFV
;
A
#
# COMPACT_ATOMS: atom_id res chain seq x y z
N MET A 1 2.99 -19.75 -22.19
CA MET A 1 4.43 -19.77 -22.55
C MET A 1 5.19 -19.61 -21.25
N ALA A 2 6.14 -20.51 -20.95
CA ALA A 2 6.94 -20.40 -19.73
C ALA A 2 7.87 -19.19 -19.85
N THR A 3 7.72 -18.22 -18.96
CA THR A 3 8.63 -17.09 -18.82
C THR A 3 9.96 -17.61 -18.27
N THR A 4 11.05 -17.33 -18.97
CA THR A 4 12.41 -17.61 -18.49
C THR A 4 12.62 -16.90 -17.15
N PRO A 5 13.14 -17.57 -16.12
CA PRO A 5 13.45 -16.90 -14.86
C PRO A 5 14.47 -15.79 -15.13
N ALA A 6 14.20 -14.57 -14.63
CA ALA A 6 15.17 -13.50 -14.63
C ALA A 6 16.41 -13.95 -13.80
N GLU A 7 17.60 -13.84 -14.37
CA GLU A 7 18.83 -14.05 -13.64
C GLU A 7 18.99 -12.90 -12.62
N PHE A 8 18.68 -13.18 -11.37
CA PHE A 8 19.01 -12.27 -10.28
C PHE A 8 20.51 -12.33 -10.01
N THR A 9 21.24 -11.27 -10.38
CA THR A 9 22.57 -11.05 -9.85
C THR A 9 22.43 -10.81 -8.34
N GLN A 10 22.95 -11.71 -7.55
CA GLN A 10 22.93 -11.66 -6.10
C GLN A 10 23.77 -10.47 -5.61
N GLN A 11 23.16 -9.29 -5.50
CA GLN A 11 23.71 -8.25 -4.63
C GLN A 11 23.44 -8.69 -3.20
N SER A 12 24.47 -8.78 -2.36
CA SER A 12 24.29 -9.10 -0.95
C SER A 12 23.48 -7.98 -0.29
N LEU A 13 22.25 -8.30 0.13
CA LEU A 13 21.43 -7.39 0.90
C LEU A 13 22.10 -7.21 2.27
N THR A 14 22.70 -6.05 2.51
CA THR A 14 23.28 -5.68 3.80
C THR A 14 22.41 -4.62 4.45
N TYR A 15 21.76 -4.97 5.55
CA TYR A 15 20.98 -4.04 6.36
C TYR A 15 21.29 -4.29 7.84
N THR A 16 21.10 -3.27 8.68
CA THR A 16 21.30 -3.35 10.12
C THR A 16 19.97 -3.49 10.87
N ARG A 17 18.87 -3.05 10.28
CA ARG A 17 17.54 -3.06 10.88
C ARG A 17 16.45 -3.10 9.81
N MET A 18 15.32 -3.73 10.14
CA MET A 18 14.08 -3.64 9.38
C MET A 18 13.10 -2.70 10.09
N ILE A 19 12.40 -1.88 9.33
CA ILE A 19 11.33 -1.00 9.82
C ILE A 19 10.04 -1.42 9.14
N ASP A 20 9.03 -1.71 9.94
CA ASP A 20 7.68 -2.02 9.48
C ASP A 20 6.95 -0.72 9.13
N LEU A 21 6.56 -0.60 7.89
CA LEU A 21 5.87 0.57 7.36
C LEU A 21 4.37 0.31 7.15
N SER A 22 3.82 -0.72 7.80
CA SER A 22 2.44 -1.17 7.53
C SER A 22 1.53 -1.03 8.72
N THR A 23 0.26 -0.65 8.45
CA THR A 23 -0.84 -0.82 9.41
C THR A 23 -1.33 -2.25 9.42
N GLY A 24 -1.93 -2.69 10.54
CA GLY A 24 -2.63 -3.97 10.61
C GLY A 24 -4.00 -3.94 9.92
N ILE A 25 -4.48 -5.13 9.53
CA ILE A 25 -5.90 -5.32 9.23
C ILE A 25 -6.60 -5.59 10.56
N GLU A 26 -7.46 -4.69 11.00
CA GLU A 26 -8.11 -4.75 12.31
C GLU A 26 -9.59 -5.03 12.20
N HIS A 27 -10.13 -5.88 13.07
CA HIS A 27 -11.56 -6.16 13.13
C HIS A 27 -12.32 -4.88 13.46
N GLN A 28 -13.29 -4.51 12.60
CA GLN A 28 -14.13 -3.31 12.74
C GLN A 28 -13.33 -2.00 12.88
N ALA A 29 -12.22 -1.89 12.15
CA ALA A 29 -11.37 -0.69 12.16
C ALA A 29 -12.17 0.56 11.80
N VAL A 30 -12.15 1.57 12.67
CA VAL A 30 -12.93 2.82 12.51
C VAL A 30 -12.40 3.73 11.41
N HIS A 31 -11.16 3.52 11.00
CA HIS A 31 -10.50 4.25 9.92
C HIS A 31 -10.67 3.58 8.54
N GLU A 32 -11.54 2.57 8.47
CA GLU A 32 -11.87 1.89 7.21
C GLU A 32 -13.34 2.12 6.87
N PRO A 33 -13.69 2.71 5.70
CA PRO A 33 -15.07 2.90 5.26
C PRO A 33 -15.83 1.59 5.08
N TRP A 34 -15.11 0.52 4.75
CA TRP A 34 -15.59 -0.87 4.71
C TRP A 34 -14.81 -1.69 5.74
N PRO A 35 -15.20 -1.64 7.03
CA PRO A 35 -14.43 -2.23 8.09
C PRO A 35 -14.27 -3.75 7.91
N PRO A 36 -13.04 -4.27 8.04
CA PRO A 36 -12.80 -5.70 7.99
C PRO A 36 -13.55 -6.45 9.09
N SER A 37 -14.00 -7.67 8.79
CA SER A 37 -14.52 -8.61 9.79
C SER A 37 -13.56 -9.76 9.96
N ILE A 38 -13.06 -9.96 11.18
CA ILE A 38 -12.17 -11.06 11.54
C ILE A 38 -12.88 -11.92 12.57
N ARG A 39 -13.25 -13.15 12.17
CA ARG A 39 -13.73 -14.18 13.07
C ARG A 39 -12.57 -15.06 13.48
N ARG A 40 -12.33 -15.16 14.78
CA ARG A 40 -11.28 -16.01 15.34
C ARG A 40 -11.87 -17.33 15.78
N LEU A 41 -11.34 -18.42 15.23
CA LEU A 41 -11.68 -19.79 15.58
C LEU A 41 -10.59 -20.29 16.54
N ARG A 42 -10.99 -20.56 17.78
CA ARG A 42 -10.08 -20.76 18.91
C ARG A 42 -9.59 -22.18 19.01
N HIS A 43 -8.44 -22.34 19.62
CA HIS A 43 -7.79 -23.64 19.88
C HIS A 43 -8.67 -24.60 20.66
N ASP A 44 -9.40 -24.08 21.66
CA ASP A 44 -10.13 -24.85 22.65
C ASP A 44 -11.60 -25.14 22.26
N VAL A 45 -12.07 -24.59 21.17
CA VAL A 45 -13.43 -24.74 20.65
C VAL A 45 -13.36 -25.22 19.20
N GLU A 46 -13.40 -24.30 18.23
CA GLU A 46 -13.53 -24.65 16.81
C GLU A 46 -12.32 -25.44 16.27
N GLY A 47 -11.12 -25.12 16.77
CA GLY A 47 -9.91 -25.86 16.40
C GLY A 47 -9.96 -27.34 16.91
N LEU A 48 -10.47 -27.52 18.12
CA LEU A 48 -10.69 -28.86 18.64
C LEU A 48 -11.76 -29.64 17.85
N GLU A 49 -12.90 -29.01 17.58
CA GLU A 49 -13.97 -29.57 16.73
C GLU A 49 -13.45 -29.95 15.33
N TRP A 50 -12.54 -29.15 14.78
CA TRP A 50 -11.90 -29.47 13.51
C TRP A 50 -11.02 -30.72 13.61
N MET A 51 -10.20 -30.84 14.66
CA MET A 51 -9.36 -32.04 14.91
C MET A 51 -10.24 -33.32 15.07
N GLU A 52 -11.30 -33.21 15.84
CA GLU A 52 -12.25 -34.34 16.04
C GLU A 52 -12.88 -34.78 14.70
N ARG A 53 -13.34 -33.83 13.89
CA ARG A 53 -13.91 -34.13 12.57
C ARG A 53 -12.89 -34.64 11.55
N ALA A 54 -11.69 -34.07 11.52
CA ALA A 54 -10.67 -34.42 10.54
C ALA A 54 -10.01 -35.76 10.80
N PHE A 55 -9.83 -36.14 12.09
CA PHE A 55 -9.05 -37.31 12.51
C PHE A 55 -9.86 -38.36 13.29
N GLY A 56 -11.11 -38.06 13.64
CA GLY A 56 -11.94 -38.96 14.43
C GLY A 56 -11.39 -39.22 15.85
N ILE A 57 -10.72 -38.24 16.44
CA ILE A 57 -10.05 -38.33 17.74
C ILE A 57 -10.73 -37.44 18.77
N GLU A 58 -10.73 -37.84 20.03
CA GLU A 58 -11.25 -37.05 21.13
C GLU A 58 -10.15 -36.13 21.72
N ARG A 59 -10.57 -35.08 22.41
CA ARG A 59 -9.71 -34.15 23.13
C ARG A 59 -8.67 -34.83 24.02
N SER A 60 -9.09 -35.88 24.73
CA SER A 60 -8.24 -36.65 25.65
C SER A 60 -7.05 -37.36 24.97
N GLN A 61 -7.16 -37.59 23.65
CA GLN A 61 -6.12 -38.21 22.84
C GLN A 61 -5.08 -37.23 22.34
N LEU A 62 -5.38 -35.93 22.39
CA LEU A 62 -4.49 -34.84 21.95
C LEU A 62 -3.48 -34.46 23.05
N THR A 63 -2.72 -35.44 23.54
CA THR A 63 -1.79 -35.25 24.67
C THR A 63 -0.64 -34.33 24.35
N GLN A 64 -0.19 -34.30 23.09
CA GLN A 64 0.93 -33.42 22.61
C GLN A 64 0.59 -31.95 22.70
N SER A 65 -0.65 -31.55 22.44
CA SER A 65 -1.13 -30.18 22.48
C SER A 65 -1.87 -29.79 23.78
N GLY A 66 -1.93 -30.70 24.74
CA GLY A 66 -2.71 -30.51 25.96
C GLY A 66 -4.22 -30.45 25.71
N GLY A 67 -4.70 -31.14 24.68
CA GLY A 67 -6.12 -31.20 24.31
C GLY A 67 -6.58 -29.96 23.53
N LEU A 68 -5.70 -29.30 22.75
CA LEU A 68 -6.01 -28.16 21.93
C LEU A 68 -5.86 -28.49 20.43
N GLY A 69 -6.70 -27.89 19.60
CA GLY A 69 -6.58 -27.87 18.14
C GLY A 69 -5.82 -26.63 17.61
N PRO A 70 -5.72 -26.46 16.30
CA PRO A 70 -5.17 -25.25 15.70
C PRO A 70 -6.15 -24.08 15.85
N ALA A 71 -5.63 -22.85 15.77
CA ALA A 71 -6.45 -21.66 15.58
C ALA A 71 -6.53 -21.31 14.09
N PHE A 72 -7.65 -20.71 13.70
CA PHE A 72 -7.86 -20.20 12.34
C PHE A 72 -8.53 -18.82 12.41
N GLU A 73 -8.38 -18.05 11.36
CA GLU A 73 -9.11 -16.80 11.18
C GLU A 73 -9.83 -16.80 9.83
N GLU A 74 -11.10 -16.39 9.87
CA GLU A 74 -11.85 -16.02 8.68
C GLU A 74 -11.82 -14.50 8.55
N VAL A 75 -11.24 -14.00 7.46
CA VAL A 75 -11.14 -12.56 7.19
C VAL A 75 -12.04 -12.22 6.01
N THR A 76 -12.99 -11.32 6.24
CA THR A 76 -13.82 -10.71 5.19
C THR A 76 -13.44 -9.23 5.10
N ALA A 77 -12.84 -8.83 3.99
CA ALA A 77 -12.37 -7.47 3.76
C ALA A 77 -12.24 -7.19 2.26
N ILE A 78 -12.24 -5.92 1.89
CA ILE A 78 -11.81 -5.50 0.55
C ILE A 78 -10.29 -5.52 0.47
N THR A 79 -9.73 -5.70 -0.73
CA THR A 79 -8.27 -5.72 -0.94
C THR A 79 -7.60 -4.37 -0.66
N HIS A 80 -8.39 -3.29 -0.54
CA HIS A 80 -7.96 -1.92 -0.29
C HIS A 80 -8.08 -1.50 1.19
N CYS A 81 -8.11 -2.43 2.15
CA CYS A 81 -8.06 -2.13 3.57
C CYS A 81 -6.67 -2.36 4.16
N GLY A 82 -6.33 -1.62 5.24
CA GLY A 82 -4.97 -1.63 5.81
C GLY A 82 -3.92 -1.18 4.79
N THR A 83 -2.64 -1.44 5.06
CA THR A 83 -1.59 -1.16 4.07
C THR A 83 -1.69 -2.14 2.90
N HIS A 84 -1.85 -1.60 1.70
CA HIS A 84 -2.05 -2.38 0.49
C HIS A 84 -1.40 -1.70 -0.72
N VAL A 85 -1.31 -2.45 -1.81
CA VAL A 85 -0.85 -1.97 -3.12
C VAL A 85 -2.03 -1.98 -4.08
N ASP A 86 -2.27 -0.86 -4.74
CA ASP A 86 -3.21 -0.75 -5.86
C ASP A 86 -2.53 -1.12 -7.16
N ALA A 87 -3.20 -1.96 -7.94
CA ALA A 87 -2.78 -2.30 -9.28
C ALA A 87 -3.35 -1.31 -10.32
N PRO A 88 -2.76 -1.21 -11.51
CA PRO A 88 -3.30 -0.40 -12.61
C PRO A 88 -4.78 -0.65 -12.91
N TRP A 89 -5.26 -1.89 -12.73
CA TRP A 89 -6.68 -2.26 -12.89
C TRP A 89 -7.63 -1.51 -11.92
N HIS A 90 -7.12 -1.03 -10.79
CA HIS A 90 -7.90 -0.22 -9.85
C HIS A 90 -8.32 1.12 -10.46
N TYR A 91 -7.46 1.71 -11.27
CA TYR A 91 -7.68 3.04 -11.84
C TYR A 91 -8.59 3.02 -13.06
N GLY A 92 -8.66 1.88 -13.75
CA GLY A 92 -9.54 1.70 -14.88
C GLY A 92 -9.19 0.47 -15.73
N PRO A 93 -10.01 0.17 -16.73
CA PRO A 93 -9.86 -1.06 -17.52
C PRO A 93 -8.63 -1.04 -18.46
N THR A 94 -8.05 0.14 -18.68
CA THR A 94 -6.87 0.29 -19.56
C THR A 94 -5.85 1.24 -18.93
N SER A 95 -4.58 0.99 -19.19
CA SER A 95 -3.46 1.88 -18.90
C SER A 95 -2.55 1.97 -20.11
N GLU A 96 -2.08 3.16 -20.47
CA GLU A 96 -1.26 3.38 -21.67
C GLU A 96 -1.89 2.81 -22.97
N GLY A 97 -3.23 2.82 -23.06
CA GLY A 97 -3.97 2.28 -24.20
C GLY A 97 -3.99 0.75 -24.33
N ARG A 98 -3.55 0.02 -23.31
CA ARG A 98 -3.56 -1.45 -23.22
C ARG A 98 -4.43 -1.91 -22.04
N PRO A 99 -4.91 -3.16 -21.99
CA PRO A 99 -5.55 -3.69 -20.81
C PRO A 99 -4.70 -3.45 -19.57
N ALA A 100 -5.29 -2.87 -18.53
CA ALA A 100 -4.59 -2.60 -17.28
C ALA A 100 -4.28 -3.91 -16.56
N ARG A 101 -3.10 -3.99 -15.92
CA ARG A 101 -2.69 -5.16 -15.14
C ARG A 101 -3.47 -5.27 -13.85
N THR A 102 -3.88 -6.47 -13.53
CA THR A 102 -4.31 -6.86 -12.18
C THR A 102 -3.09 -7.06 -11.27
N ILE A 103 -3.32 -7.19 -9.96
CA ILE A 103 -2.21 -7.16 -9.00
C ILE A 103 -1.20 -8.31 -9.18
N GLU A 104 -1.67 -9.50 -9.55
CA GLU A 104 -0.83 -10.66 -9.79
C GLU A 104 -0.05 -10.62 -11.11
N GLU A 105 -0.42 -9.71 -12.00
CA GLU A 105 0.24 -9.50 -13.30
C GLU A 105 1.35 -8.44 -13.23
N CYS A 106 1.40 -7.65 -12.14
CA CYS A 106 2.42 -6.63 -11.96
C CYS A 106 3.81 -7.26 -11.79
N PRO A 107 4.85 -6.70 -12.47
CA PRO A 107 6.22 -7.23 -12.40
C PRO A 107 6.79 -7.20 -10.98
N LEU A 108 7.43 -8.29 -10.55
CA LEU A 108 7.98 -8.41 -9.20
C LEU A 108 9.08 -7.39 -8.90
N GLU A 109 9.85 -6.99 -9.90
CA GLU A 109 10.91 -5.98 -9.79
C GLU A 109 10.41 -4.59 -9.40
N TRP A 110 9.10 -4.33 -9.51
CA TRP A 110 8.52 -3.08 -9.02
C TRP A 110 8.43 -3.02 -7.49
N PHE A 111 8.32 -4.18 -6.83
CA PHE A 111 7.98 -4.30 -5.41
C PHE A 111 9.19 -4.52 -4.49
N PHE A 112 10.40 -4.47 -5.04
CA PHE A 112 11.63 -4.52 -4.26
C PHE A 112 12.71 -3.68 -4.92
N SER A 113 12.99 -2.51 -4.35
CA SER A 113 13.96 -1.56 -4.92
C SER A 113 14.50 -0.61 -3.85
N ASP A 114 15.44 0.25 -4.25
CA ASP A 114 15.88 1.37 -3.44
C ASP A 114 14.69 2.30 -3.17
N GLY A 115 14.62 2.83 -1.94
CA GLY A 115 13.57 3.73 -1.50
C GLY A 115 14.06 5.16 -1.32
N VAL A 116 13.16 6.12 -1.57
CA VAL A 116 13.34 7.53 -1.25
C VAL A 116 12.11 8.06 -0.53
N VAL A 117 12.31 8.78 0.59
CA VAL A 117 11.24 9.47 1.32
C VAL A 117 11.27 10.96 1.01
N LEU A 118 10.15 11.48 0.59
CA LEU A 118 9.93 12.92 0.37
C LEU A 118 9.11 13.48 1.53
N ASP A 119 9.70 14.41 2.28
CA ASP A 119 9.03 15.06 3.42
C ASP A 119 8.07 16.15 2.94
N LEU A 120 6.79 15.84 3.02
CA LEU A 120 5.68 16.71 2.62
C LEU A 120 4.79 17.09 3.82
N ARG A 121 5.30 16.95 5.06
CA ARG A 121 4.55 17.25 6.29
C ARG A 121 4.18 18.73 6.45
N HIS A 122 4.74 19.60 5.63
CA HIS A 122 4.36 21.01 5.56
C HIS A 122 3.02 21.24 4.85
N LYS A 123 2.52 20.24 4.11
CA LYS A 123 1.24 20.34 3.39
C LYS A 123 0.07 20.32 4.37
N ALA A 124 -0.82 21.28 4.23
CA ALA A 124 -2.04 21.35 5.02
C ALA A 124 -3.10 20.33 4.55
N PRO A 125 -4.10 20.02 5.40
CA PRO A 125 -5.25 19.21 5.00
C PRO A 125 -5.88 19.68 3.69
N GLY A 126 -6.15 18.75 2.77
CA GLY A 126 -6.79 19.03 1.48
C GLY A 126 -5.93 19.76 0.45
N GLU A 127 -4.69 20.14 0.77
CA GLU A 127 -3.79 20.77 -0.20
C GLU A 127 -3.36 19.80 -1.32
N ARG A 128 -3.04 20.37 -2.46
CA ARG A 128 -2.50 19.65 -3.62
C ARG A 128 -0.99 19.48 -3.46
N ILE A 129 -0.49 18.28 -3.69
CA ILE A 129 0.94 17.99 -3.81
C ILE A 129 1.29 18.16 -5.28
N GLU A 130 1.91 19.29 -5.59
CA GLU A 130 2.27 19.70 -6.95
C GLU A 130 3.68 19.22 -7.33
N VAL A 131 4.03 19.25 -8.60
CA VAL A 131 5.39 18.93 -9.09
C VAL A 131 6.46 19.76 -8.38
N ALA A 132 6.15 21.03 -8.08
CA ALA A 132 7.08 21.92 -7.37
C ALA A 132 7.39 21.43 -5.95
N ASP A 133 6.40 20.85 -5.25
CA ASP A 133 6.60 20.30 -3.91
C ASP A 133 7.56 19.08 -3.96
N LEU A 134 7.36 18.19 -4.93
CA LEU A 134 8.22 17.02 -5.14
C LEU A 134 9.65 17.45 -5.50
N GLY A 135 9.78 18.42 -6.42
CA GLY A 135 11.09 18.97 -6.81
C GLY A 135 11.82 19.62 -5.64
N ALA A 136 11.10 20.37 -4.81
CA ALA A 136 11.66 20.99 -3.60
C ALA A 136 12.10 19.95 -2.57
N ALA A 137 11.29 18.89 -2.35
CA ALA A 137 11.64 17.80 -1.42
C ALA A 137 12.86 17.01 -1.90
N LEU A 138 12.98 16.74 -3.20
CA LEU A 138 14.18 16.09 -3.78
C LEU A 138 15.42 16.98 -3.67
N ALA A 139 15.29 18.27 -3.96
CA ALA A 139 16.40 19.22 -3.83
C ALA A 139 16.89 19.35 -2.36
N ALA A 140 15.97 19.29 -1.40
CA ALA A 140 16.30 19.38 0.02
C ALA A 140 17.18 18.21 0.51
N ILE A 141 17.14 17.07 -0.18
CA ILE A 141 17.92 15.87 0.13
C ILE A 141 19.03 15.59 -0.90
N ASP A 142 19.26 16.50 -1.84
CA ASP A 142 20.24 16.37 -2.93
C ASP A 142 20.12 15.03 -3.68
N HIS A 143 18.88 14.70 -4.08
CA HIS A 143 18.60 13.41 -4.73
C HIS A 143 18.01 13.60 -6.13
N VAL A 144 18.44 12.73 -7.04
CA VAL A 144 17.90 12.59 -8.39
C VAL A 144 17.26 11.23 -8.52
N LEU A 145 15.98 11.22 -8.89
CA LEU A 145 15.21 9.99 -9.06
C LEU A 145 15.85 9.06 -10.10
N ARG A 146 15.82 7.78 -9.77
CA ARG A 146 16.27 6.72 -10.67
C ARG A 146 15.09 5.82 -11.05
N PRO A 147 15.09 5.24 -12.25
CA PRO A 147 14.05 4.29 -12.63
C PRO A 147 13.90 3.16 -11.61
N LEU A 148 12.65 2.78 -11.34
CA LEU A 148 12.23 1.76 -10.38
C LEU A 148 12.49 2.11 -8.90
N GLU A 149 13.00 3.28 -8.54
CA GLU A 149 12.98 3.69 -7.14
C GLU A 149 11.55 3.73 -6.61
N ILE A 150 11.36 3.28 -5.37
CA ILE A 150 10.08 3.36 -4.66
C ILE A 150 10.03 4.69 -3.92
N VAL A 151 9.13 5.58 -4.35
CA VAL A 151 8.97 6.91 -3.76
C VAL A 151 7.94 6.85 -2.65
N LEU A 152 8.32 7.28 -1.44
CA LEU A 152 7.46 7.31 -0.26
C LEU A 152 7.17 8.76 0.14
N LEU A 153 5.89 9.13 0.16
CA LEU A 153 5.42 10.47 0.47
C LEU A 153 5.07 10.54 1.95
N MET A 154 5.86 11.28 2.73
CA MET A 154 5.64 11.46 4.16
C MET A 154 4.82 12.73 4.41
N THR A 155 3.53 12.56 4.65
CA THR A 155 2.59 13.66 4.96
C THR A 155 2.34 13.80 6.46
N GLY A 156 2.70 12.78 7.25
CA GLY A 156 2.46 12.69 8.69
C GLY A 156 1.00 12.45 9.04
N ARG A 157 0.19 11.97 8.09
CA ARG A 157 -1.22 11.63 8.34
C ARG A 157 -1.39 10.36 9.15
N ASP A 158 -0.44 9.44 9.10
CA ASP A 158 -0.41 8.22 9.91
C ASP A 158 -0.59 8.48 11.42
N ARG A 159 -0.16 9.64 11.92
CA ARG A 159 -0.33 10.07 13.32
C ARG A 159 -1.78 10.21 13.75
N PHE A 160 -2.69 10.36 12.80
CA PHE A 160 -4.13 10.52 13.03
C PHE A 160 -4.90 9.23 12.79
N LEU A 161 -4.21 8.10 12.57
CA LEU A 161 -4.85 6.80 12.35
C LEU A 161 -5.86 6.50 13.48
N GLY A 162 -7.07 6.12 13.11
CA GLY A 162 -8.15 5.86 14.07
C GLY A 162 -8.96 7.10 14.48
N THR A 163 -8.65 8.28 13.94
CA THR A 163 -9.40 9.52 14.19
C THR A 163 -9.99 10.10 12.89
N PRO A 164 -11.01 10.99 12.96
CA PRO A 164 -11.58 11.63 11.76
C PRO A 164 -10.55 12.44 10.96
N GLU A 165 -9.54 13.01 11.61
CA GLU A 165 -8.49 13.80 10.99
C GLU A 165 -7.62 12.97 10.03
N TYR A 166 -7.64 11.63 10.13
CA TYR A 166 -6.94 10.75 9.21
C TYR A 166 -7.38 10.93 7.76
N PHE A 167 -8.66 11.27 7.55
CA PHE A 167 -9.23 11.49 6.23
C PHE A 167 -9.04 12.91 5.66
N GLU A 168 -8.28 13.73 6.37
CA GLU A 168 -8.02 15.12 5.98
C GLU A 168 -6.65 15.26 5.29
N GLN A 169 -6.28 14.28 4.46
CA GLN A 169 -4.98 14.23 3.81
C GLN A 169 -4.82 15.29 2.71
N PRO A 170 -3.59 15.78 2.46
CA PRO A 170 -3.23 16.37 1.18
C PRO A 170 -3.19 15.26 0.12
N GLY A 171 -3.26 15.61 -1.15
CA GLY A 171 -3.27 14.61 -2.21
C GLY A 171 -2.47 15.01 -3.43
N MET A 172 -1.98 14.00 -4.15
CA MET A 172 -1.26 14.16 -5.40
C MET A 172 -2.19 14.73 -6.49
N THR A 173 -1.62 15.54 -7.37
CA THR A 173 -2.29 15.91 -8.60
C THR A 173 -1.99 14.90 -9.71
N ARG A 174 -2.77 14.95 -10.78
CA ARG A 174 -2.47 14.20 -12.00
C ARG A 174 -1.07 14.51 -12.51
N GLU A 175 -0.70 15.78 -12.58
CA GLU A 175 0.59 16.25 -13.09
C GLU A 175 1.75 15.75 -12.24
N SER A 176 1.64 15.82 -10.91
CA SER A 176 2.71 15.37 -10.01
C SER A 176 2.88 13.85 -10.04
N THR A 177 1.78 13.10 -10.20
CA THR A 177 1.81 11.64 -10.36
C THR A 177 2.48 11.25 -11.67
N LEU A 178 2.06 11.85 -12.80
CA LEU A 178 2.66 11.60 -14.11
C LEU A 178 4.14 11.99 -14.12
N TRP A 179 4.49 13.07 -13.44
CA TRP A 179 5.89 13.51 -13.36
C TRP A 179 6.78 12.45 -12.70
N LEU A 180 6.34 11.80 -11.62
CA LEU A 180 7.08 10.68 -11.01
C LEU A 180 7.17 9.48 -11.98
N CYS A 181 6.07 9.13 -12.63
CA CYS A 181 6.04 8.04 -13.60
C CYS A 181 6.99 8.29 -14.78
N ASP A 182 7.07 9.53 -15.28
CA ASP A 182 7.97 9.93 -16.38
C ASP A 182 9.46 9.87 -15.97
N HIS A 183 9.77 9.88 -14.67
CA HIS A 183 11.12 9.58 -14.14
C HIS A 183 11.39 8.08 -13.95
N GLY A 184 10.48 7.21 -14.39
CA GLY A 184 10.62 5.76 -14.32
C GLY A 184 10.18 5.14 -12.98
N VAL A 185 9.55 5.92 -12.10
CA VAL A 185 8.94 5.40 -10.86
C VAL A 185 7.74 4.53 -11.22
N LYS A 186 7.67 3.35 -10.62
CA LYS A 186 6.57 2.39 -10.82
C LYS A 186 5.78 2.11 -9.54
N VAL A 187 6.31 2.47 -8.39
CA VAL A 187 5.61 2.34 -7.11
C VAL A 187 5.78 3.63 -6.32
N ILE A 188 4.65 4.20 -5.91
CA ILE A 188 4.60 5.40 -5.09
C ILE A 188 3.79 5.06 -3.83
N GLY A 189 4.32 5.33 -2.63
CA GLY A 189 3.66 5.08 -1.36
C GLY A 189 3.31 6.37 -0.62
N ILE A 190 2.26 6.35 0.20
CA ILE A 190 1.85 7.48 1.05
C ILE A 190 1.43 7.01 2.45
N ASP A 191 1.74 7.80 3.46
CA ASP A 191 1.35 7.59 4.86
C ASP A 191 -0.05 8.18 5.19
N ALA A 192 -0.93 8.19 4.22
CA ALA A 192 -2.28 8.74 4.32
C ALA A 192 -3.33 7.69 3.93
N TYR A 193 -4.60 8.03 4.16
CA TYR A 193 -5.74 7.19 3.81
C TYR A 193 -5.78 6.85 2.31
N GLY A 194 -5.37 7.78 1.46
CA GLY A 194 -5.36 7.63 0.01
C GLY A 194 -4.43 8.64 -0.65
N PHE A 195 -4.23 8.46 -1.94
CA PHE A 195 -3.34 9.29 -2.78
C PHE A 195 -3.95 10.63 -3.16
N ASP A 196 -5.26 10.64 -3.34
CA ASP A 196 -5.99 11.86 -3.70
C ASP A 196 -6.35 12.67 -2.46
N ARG A 197 -6.69 13.93 -2.69
CA ARG A 197 -7.17 14.82 -1.64
C ARG A 197 -8.45 14.27 -0.98
N LYS A 198 -8.82 14.85 0.13
CA LYS A 198 -10.09 14.58 0.82
C LYS A 198 -11.26 14.56 -0.17
N PHE A 199 -12.07 13.50 -0.14
CA PHE A 199 -13.17 13.29 -1.07
C PHE A 199 -14.19 14.43 -1.08
N ALA A 200 -14.49 15.00 0.11
CA ALA A 200 -15.42 16.12 0.22
C ALA A 200 -14.93 17.37 -0.52
N ASP A 201 -13.63 17.65 -0.47
CA ASP A 201 -13.03 18.82 -1.11
C ASP A 201 -13.03 18.67 -2.63
N MET A 202 -12.68 17.48 -3.14
CA MET A 202 -12.75 17.18 -4.58
C MET A 202 -14.18 17.29 -5.11
N ALA A 203 -15.15 16.75 -4.37
CA ALA A 203 -16.55 16.80 -4.74
C ALA A 203 -17.11 18.24 -4.70
N GLU A 204 -16.67 19.06 -3.75
CA GLU A 204 -17.08 20.47 -3.65
C GLU A 204 -16.49 21.30 -4.80
N GLU A 205 -15.17 21.14 -5.08
CA GLU A 205 -14.50 21.80 -6.19
C GLU A 205 -15.17 21.46 -7.52
N ALA A 206 -15.46 20.16 -7.77
CA ALA A 206 -16.12 19.74 -9.00
C ALA A 206 -17.52 20.34 -9.14
N ARG A 207 -18.29 20.47 -8.05
CA ARG A 207 -19.62 21.11 -8.06
C ARG A 207 -19.52 22.61 -8.33
N GLN A 208 -18.54 23.30 -7.74
CA GLN A 208 -18.38 24.74 -7.88
C GLN A 208 -17.87 25.14 -9.27
N THR A 209 -16.96 24.36 -9.83
CA THR A 209 -16.35 24.65 -11.13
C THR A 209 -17.08 24.05 -12.32
N GLY A 210 -17.92 23.02 -12.08
CA GLY A 210 -18.49 22.18 -13.13
C GLY A 210 -17.47 21.25 -13.79
N ASP A 211 -16.26 21.15 -13.23
CA ASP A 211 -15.13 20.36 -13.75
C ASP A 211 -14.85 19.15 -12.83
N ALA A 212 -15.20 17.96 -13.30
CA ALA A 212 -14.95 16.71 -12.61
C ALA A 212 -13.53 16.16 -12.80
N SER A 213 -12.67 16.81 -13.59
CA SER A 213 -11.28 16.36 -13.82
C SER A 213 -10.42 16.41 -12.56
N ARG A 214 -10.92 17.09 -11.51
CA ARG A 214 -10.27 17.21 -10.20
C ARG A 214 -10.60 16.06 -9.23
N ILE A 215 -11.47 15.14 -9.65
CA ILE A 215 -11.83 13.96 -8.86
C ILE A 215 -10.84 12.83 -9.19
N TRP A 216 -10.20 12.27 -8.17
CA TRP A 216 -9.28 11.14 -8.31
C TRP A 216 -8.14 11.39 -9.31
N GLU A 217 -7.53 12.55 -9.22
CA GLU A 217 -6.48 12.99 -10.14
C GLU A 217 -5.30 12.03 -10.18
N ALA A 218 -4.82 11.58 -9.02
CA ALA A 218 -3.70 10.65 -8.93
C ALA A 218 -4.09 9.26 -9.44
N HIS A 219 -5.23 8.73 -9.03
CA HIS A 219 -5.71 7.43 -9.51
C HIS A 219 -5.87 7.44 -11.03
N PHE A 220 -6.55 8.44 -11.59
CA PHE A 220 -6.80 8.48 -13.03
C PHE A 220 -5.55 8.83 -13.86
N ALA A 221 -4.48 9.35 -13.26
CA ALA A 221 -3.17 9.40 -13.92
C ALA A 221 -2.69 8.01 -14.37
N GLY A 222 -3.08 6.96 -13.66
CA GLY A 222 -2.79 5.57 -14.00
C GLY A 222 -3.38 5.07 -15.32
N LEU A 223 -4.35 5.78 -15.88
CA LEU A 223 -4.85 5.51 -17.24
C LEU A 223 -3.81 5.88 -18.31
N GLU A 224 -2.93 6.83 -18.01
CA GLU A 224 -1.94 7.39 -18.94
C GLU A 224 -0.54 6.84 -18.72
N ARG A 225 -0.20 6.48 -17.49
CA ARG A 225 1.08 5.86 -17.09
C ARG A 225 0.84 4.73 -16.12
N GLU A 226 1.32 3.56 -16.46
CA GLU A 226 1.18 2.38 -15.62
C GLU A 226 2.08 2.46 -14.39
N TYR A 227 1.46 2.43 -13.20
CA TYR A 227 2.13 2.44 -11.91
C TYR A 227 1.25 1.81 -10.83
N CYS A 228 1.81 1.55 -9.65
CA CYS A 228 1.12 1.06 -8.46
C CYS A 228 1.19 2.10 -7.33
N GLN A 229 0.14 2.17 -6.50
CA GLN A 229 0.12 2.97 -5.28
C GLN A 229 0.25 2.08 -4.05
N ILE A 230 0.94 2.55 -3.01
CA ILE A 230 0.86 1.95 -1.67
C ILE A 230 0.16 2.96 -0.78
N GLU A 231 -1.01 2.60 -0.27
CA GLU A 231 -1.77 3.44 0.63
C GLU A 231 -1.63 3.00 2.08
N LYS A 232 -1.87 3.94 2.99
CA LYS A 232 -1.92 3.70 4.45
C LYS A 232 -0.60 3.17 5.01
N LEU A 233 0.53 3.74 4.54
CA LEU A 233 1.82 3.54 5.18
C LEU A 233 1.84 4.21 6.56
N VAL A 234 2.74 3.73 7.42
CA VAL A 234 3.03 4.31 8.73
C VAL A 234 4.54 4.33 8.99
N ASN A 235 4.96 5.04 10.02
CA ASN A 235 6.35 4.99 10.51
C ASN A 235 7.41 5.51 9.51
N LEU A 236 7.04 6.31 8.52
CA LEU A 236 8.01 6.89 7.59
C LEU A 236 9.03 7.79 8.30
N ASP A 237 8.64 8.39 9.43
CA ASP A 237 9.49 9.23 10.28
C ASP A 237 10.52 8.43 11.11
N LEU A 238 10.39 7.10 11.17
CA LEU A 238 11.39 6.22 11.81
C LEU A 238 12.55 5.87 10.88
N LEU A 239 12.48 6.21 9.60
CA LEU A 239 13.57 6.02 8.66
C LEU A 239 14.73 6.95 9.01
N PRO A 240 15.96 6.43 9.18
CA PRO A 240 17.08 7.23 9.67
C PRO A 240 17.61 8.24 8.65
N ARG A 241 17.28 8.04 7.38
CA ARG A 241 17.71 8.85 6.24
C ARG A 241 16.63 8.83 5.16
N PRO A 242 16.52 9.89 4.36
CA PRO A 242 15.54 9.93 3.27
C PRO A 242 15.90 9.00 2.08
N THR A 243 17.13 8.54 1.99
CA THR A 243 17.66 7.63 0.95
C THR A 243 18.62 6.60 1.53
N GLY A 244 19.09 5.66 0.71
CA GLY A 244 20.09 4.66 1.12
C GLY A 244 19.49 3.53 1.96
N PHE A 245 18.25 3.17 1.70
CA PHE A 245 17.55 2.00 2.20
C PHE A 245 16.80 1.32 1.04
N GLN A 246 16.42 0.07 1.24
CA GLN A 246 15.59 -0.66 0.28
C GLN A 246 14.20 -0.89 0.84
N VAL A 247 13.22 -0.99 -0.04
CA VAL A 247 11.81 -1.25 0.30
C VAL A 247 11.36 -2.55 -0.33
N SER A 248 10.73 -3.40 0.48
CA SER A 248 9.94 -4.54 0.04
C SER A 248 8.47 -4.25 0.25
N CYS A 249 7.67 -4.32 -0.80
CA CYS A 249 6.24 -4.07 -0.76
C CYS A 249 5.43 -5.07 -1.60
N PHE A 250 5.87 -6.33 -1.66
CA PHE A 250 5.16 -7.36 -2.43
C PHE A 250 3.71 -7.51 -1.99
N PRO A 251 2.73 -7.27 -2.88
CA PRO A 251 1.33 -7.54 -2.58
C PRO A 251 1.04 -9.04 -2.56
N ILE A 252 0.03 -9.46 -1.80
CA ILE A 252 -0.46 -10.82 -1.91
C ILE A 252 -1.04 -11.05 -3.31
N LYS A 253 -0.83 -12.26 -3.83
CA LYS A 253 -1.25 -12.64 -5.16
C LYS A 253 -2.71 -13.08 -5.17
N VAL A 254 -3.61 -12.14 -5.48
CA VAL A 254 -5.05 -12.42 -5.62
C VAL A 254 -5.40 -12.34 -7.10
N GLU A 255 -5.88 -13.43 -7.69
CA GLU A 255 -6.21 -13.54 -9.12
C GLU A 255 -7.30 -12.53 -9.51
N GLY A 256 -7.05 -11.74 -10.54
CA GLY A 256 -8.00 -10.77 -11.11
C GLY A 256 -8.27 -9.56 -10.20
N ALA A 257 -7.47 -9.35 -9.14
CA ALA A 257 -7.76 -8.29 -8.18
C ALA A 257 -7.15 -6.93 -8.59
N SER A 258 -7.85 -5.88 -8.16
CA SER A 258 -7.45 -4.48 -8.35
C SER A 258 -6.39 -4.02 -7.35
N GLY A 259 -6.09 -4.82 -6.35
CA GLY A 259 -5.09 -4.51 -5.33
C GLY A 259 -4.85 -5.70 -4.40
N GLY A 260 -3.84 -5.60 -3.56
CA GLY A 260 -3.48 -6.66 -2.62
C GLY A 260 -2.80 -6.13 -1.36
N TRP A 261 -3.09 -6.73 -0.23
CA TRP A 261 -2.45 -6.38 1.03
C TRP A 261 -0.94 -6.62 0.97
N SER A 262 -0.19 -5.75 1.61
CA SER A 262 1.27 -5.85 1.65
C SER A 262 1.80 -5.57 3.05
N ARG A 263 2.78 -6.37 3.49
CA ARG A 263 3.63 -6.01 4.62
C ARG A 263 4.82 -5.22 4.06
N VAL A 264 4.68 -3.90 4.03
CA VAL A 264 5.75 -3.02 3.52
C VAL A 264 6.85 -2.88 4.57
N VAL A 265 8.08 -3.16 4.16
CA VAL A 265 9.25 -3.17 5.06
C VAL A 265 10.39 -2.39 4.43
N ALA A 266 10.99 -1.49 5.20
CA ALA A 266 12.26 -0.85 4.83
C ALA A 266 13.44 -1.58 5.48
N PHE A 267 14.51 -1.79 4.70
CA PHE A 267 15.79 -2.38 5.11
C PHE A 267 16.82 -1.24 5.20
N VAL A 268 17.23 -0.87 6.43
CA VAL A 268 18.09 0.28 6.72
C VAL A 268 19.42 -0.12 7.36
#